data_7c463a21e18497a81e611ea6997597a0
#
_entry.id   7c463a21e18497a81e611ea6997597a0
#
_cell.length_a   1.000
_cell.length_b   1.000
_cell.length_c   1.000
_cell.angle_alpha   90.00
_cell.angle_beta   90.00
_cell.angle_gamma   90.00
#
_symmetry.space_group_name_H-M   'P 1'
#
loop_
_entity.id
_entity.type
_entity.pdbx_description
1 polymer ?
#
loop_
_entity_poly.entity_id
_entity_poly.type
_entity_poly.pdbx_seq_one_letter_code
_entity_poly.pdbx_strand_id
1 'polypeptide(L)'
;MVEFYFDIETHSPSEKPNVAQDKIITIQYRELSPDGNPRGDLQILTEWDCGSEKALLETFAKVFLTENTWDFVPVGFNLYGFDLLSLLLRFNHHFGTSHGLSWFYDKPVLDIKPVLVIMGRCFKGCGDPFGKQSPNPIRGWYESGETGRQQNIDYIVRESNRFISILQSLKWDIPRLREGLQKVVVT
;
A
#
# COMPACT_ATOMS: atom_id res chain seq x y z
N MET A 1 17.47 -0.92 -7.50
CA MET A 1 16.39 -0.67 -6.54
C MET A 1 15.38 0.27 -7.19
N VAL A 2 14.14 -0.20 -7.32
CA VAL A 2 13.04 0.59 -7.88
C VAL A 2 11.94 0.70 -6.84
N GLU A 3 11.66 1.92 -6.40
CA GLU A 3 10.59 2.20 -5.44
C GLU A 3 9.25 2.31 -6.18
N PHE A 4 8.20 1.75 -5.57
CA PHE A 4 6.84 1.86 -6.07
C PHE A 4 5.91 2.34 -4.96
N TYR A 5 5.15 3.41 -5.19
CA TYR A 5 3.92 3.59 -4.43
C TYR A 5 3.12 2.30 -4.51
N PHE A 6 2.64 1.83 -3.39
CA PHE A 6 1.89 0.59 -3.30
C PHE A 6 0.80 0.71 -2.24
N ASP A 7 -0.40 0.27 -2.58
CA ASP A 7 -1.55 0.22 -1.70
C ASP A 7 -2.56 -0.80 -2.23
N ILE A 8 -3.47 -1.29 -1.38
CA ILE A 8 -4.54 -2.21 -1.75
C ILE A 8 -5.87 -1.75 -1.17
N GLU A 9 -6.97 -2.12 -1.86
CA GLU A 9 -8.29 -2.00 -1.26
C GLU A 9 -8.91 -3.37 -1.07
N THR A 10 -9.66 -3.51 0.02
CA THR A 10 -10.30 -4.77 0.39
C THR A 10 -11.82 -4.60 0.53
N HIS A 11 -12.54 -5.66 0.22
CA HIS A 11 -13.96 -5.79 0.52
C HIS A 11 -14.13 -6.69 1.75
N SER A 12 -14.66 -6.11 2.82
CA SER A 12 -15.02 -6.85 4.02
C SER A 12 -16.49 -7.28 3.94
N PRO A 13 -16.81 -8.58 4.08
CA PRO A 13 -18.18 -9.02 4.18
C PRO A 13 -18.83 -8.62 5.52
N SER A 14 -18.03 -8.23 6.51
CA SER A 14 -18.46 -7.79 7.84
C SER A 14 -18.29 -6.28 8.00
N GLU A 15 -18.97 -5.70 9.01
CA GLU A 15 -18.81 -4.28 9.34
C GLU A 15 -17.40 -3.93 9.86
N LYS A 16 -16.70 -4.92 10.42
CA LYS A 16 -15.34 -4.75 10.93
C LYS A 16 -14.34 -5.39 9.99
N PRO A 17 -13.31 -4.65 9.54
CA PRO A 17 -12.25 -5.22 8.72
C PRO A 17 -11.60 -6.43 9.40
N ASN A 18 -11.37 -7.47 8.63
CA ASN A 18 -10.69 -8.68 9.06
C ASN A 18 -9.68 -9.11 7.98
N VAL A 19 -8.44 -8.77 8.16
CA VAL A 19 -7.34 -9.01 7.21
C VAL A 19 -7.28 -10.48 6.74
N ALA A 20 -7.70 -11.43 7.58
CA ALA A 20 -7.69 -12.86 7.23
C ALA A 20 -8.87 -13.28 6.34
N GLN A 21 -9.96 -12.51 6.31
CA GLN A 21 -11.20 -12.86 5.61
C GLN A 21 -11.54 -11.88 4.49
N ASP A 22 -11.04 -10.67 4.57
CA ASP A 22 -11.32 -9.62 3.59
C ASP A 22 -10.67 -9.96 2.26
N LYS A 23 -11.47 -9.82 1.20
CA LYS A 23 -11.03 -10.06 -0.17
C LYS A 23 -10.31 -8.83 -0.70
N ILE A 24 -9.15 -9.02 -1.34
CA ILE A 24 -8.49 -7.95 -2.08
C ILE A 24 -9.27 -7.70 -3.38
N ILE A 25 -9.71 -6.47 -3.58
CA ILE A 25 -10.50 -6.06 -4.74
C ILE A 25 -9.73 -5.16 -5.70
N THR A 26 -8.74 -4.43 -5.21
CA THR A 26 -7.81 -3.68 -6.06
C THR A 26 -6.38 -3.75 -5.51
N ILE A 27 -5.41 -3.68 -6.41
CA ILE A 27 -4.00 -3.49 -6.12
C ILE A 27 -3.51 -2.35 -6.98
N GLN A 28 -2.98 -1.30 -6.37
CA GLN A 28 -2.47 -0.14 -7.07
C GLN A 28 -0.99 0.09 -6.80
N TYR A 29 -0.26 0.44 -7.85
CA TYR A 29 1.16 0.76 -7.73
C TYR A 29 1.61 1.74 -8.82
N ARG A 30 2.66 2.50 -8.52
CA ARG A 30 3.27 3.45 -9.44
C ARG A 30 4.76 3.58 -9.15
N GLU A 31 5.60 3.50 -10.18
CA GLU A 31 7.02 3.72 -10.02
C GLU A 31 7.31 5.13 -9.49
N LEU A 32 8.30 5.23 -8.62
CA LEU A 32 8.77 6.46 -8.02
C LEU A 32 10.26 6.67 -8.33
N SER A 33 10.63 7.91 -8.59
CA SER A 33 12.03 8.31 -8.63
C SER A 33 12.61 8.43 -7.21
N PRO A 34 13.93 8.48 -7.04
CA PRO A 34 14.58 8.58 -5.72
C PRO A 34 14.12 9.78 -4.89
N ASP A 35 13.68 10.86 -5.51
CA ASP A 35 13.11 12.05 -4.87
C ASP A 35 11.61 11.95 -4.57
N GLY A 36 10.99 10.79 -4.89
CA GLY A 36 9.58 10.51 -4.64
C GLY A 36 8.63 11.04 -5.71
N ASN A 37 9.13 11.54 -6.84
CA ASN A 37 8.28 11.93 -7.96
C ASN A 37 7.73 10.70 -8.67
N PRO A 38 6.46 10.72 -9.11
CA PRO A 38 5.88 9.62 -9.86
C PRO A 38 6.52 9.48 -11.25
N ARG A 39 6.74 8.25 -11.67
CA ARG A 39 7.17 7.87 -13.01
C ARG A 39 6.12 6.99 -13.68
N GLY A 40 5.80 7.29 -14.93
CA GLY A 40 4.76 6.56 -15.65
C GLY A 40 3.35 6.72 -15.05
N ASP A 41 2.42 5.88 -15.46
CA ASP A 41 1.03 5.92 -15.03
C ASP A 41 0.80 5.11 -13.76
N LEU A 42 -0.22 5.50 -12.99
CA LEU A 42 -0.72 4.69 -11.88
C LEU A 42 -1.35 3.42 -12.45
N GLN A 43 -0.78 2.27 -12.12
CA GLN A 43 -1.36 0.97 -12.44
C GLN A 43 -2.39 0.62 -11.38
N ILE A 44 -3.59 0.29 -11.79
CA ILE A 44 -4.68 -0.15 -10.93
C ILE A 44 -5.17 -1.49 -11.47
N LEU A 45 -4.80 -2.56 -10.79
CA LEU A 45 -5.33 -3.89 -11.07
C LEU A 45 -6.61 -4.07 -10.26
N THR A 46 -7.67 -4.55 -10.90
CA THR A 46 -8.95 -4.72 -10.25
C THR A 46 -9.45 -6.16 -10.34
N GLU A 47 -10.14 -6.61 -9.31
CA GLU A 47 -10.71 -7.96 -9.28
C GLU A 47 -11.75 -8.17 -10.37
N TRP A 48 -12.53 -7.13 -10.69
CA TRP A 48 -13.57 -7.22 -11.72
C TRP A 48 -13.02 -7.25 -13.15
N ASP A 49 -11.87 -6.63 -13.43
CA ASP A 49 -11.23 -6.72 -14.75
C ASP A 49 -10.44 -8.02 -14.90
N CYS A 50 -9.84 -8.52 -13.81
CA CYS A 50 -9.16 -9.81 -13.79
C CYS A 50 -10.14 -11.00 -13.73
N GLY A 51 -11.40 -10.76 -13.36
CA GLY A 51 -12.45 -11.78 -13.24
C GLY A 51 -12.48 -12.52 -11.90
N SER A 52 -11.45 -12.42 -11.07
CA SER A 52 -11.41 -12.96 -9.70
C SER A 52 -10.24 -12.41 -8.91
N GLU A 53 -10.33 -12.47 -7.57
CA GLU A 53 -9.21 -12.14 -6.69
C GLU A 53 -7.97 -13.01 -6.98
N LYS A 54 -8.15 -14.29 -7.26
CA LYS A 54 -7.04 -15.19 -7.61
C LYS A 54 -6.29 -14.69 -8.85
N ALA A 55 -7.01 -14.35 -9.91
CA ALA A 55 -6.42 -13.83 -11.14
C ALA A 55 -5.77 -12.46 -10.96
N LEU A 56 -6.35 -11.60 -10.11
CA LEU A 56 -5.74 -10.33 -9.67
C LEU A 56 -4.37 -10.59 -9.02
N LEU A 57 -4.33 -11.50 -8.05
CA LEU A 57 -3.10 -11.86 -7.33
C LEU A 57 -2.06 -12.51 -8.26
N GLU A 58 -2.48 -13.39 -9.19
CA GLU A 58 -1.58 -13.99 -10.21
C GLU A 58 -0.98 -12.91 -11.12
N THR A 59 -1.76 -11.91 -11.49
CA THR A 59 -1.29 -10.80 -12.33
C THR A 59 -0.30 -9.94 -11.57
N PHE A 60 -0.59 -9.60 -10.33
CA PHE A 60 0.29 -8.81 -9.49
C PHE A 60 1.58 -9.57 -9.12
N ALA A 61 1.52 -10.87 -8.91
CA ALA A 61 2.66 -11.71 -8.59
C ALA A 61 3.79 -11.58 -9.62
N LYS A 62 3.46 -11.43 -10.90
CA LYS A 62 4.44 -11.27 -12.00
C LYS A 62 5.29 -10.00 -11.85
N VAL A 63 4.76 -8.98 -11.21
CA VAL A 63 5.44 -7.71 -10.96
C VAL A 63 6.11 -7.69 -9.60
N PHE A 64 5.46 -8.27 -8.60
CA PHE A 64 5.88 -8.21 -7.20
C PHE A 64 6.89 -9.29 -6.81
N LEU A 65 6.74 -10.50 -7.35
CA LEU A 65 7.61 -11.65 -7.06
C LEU A 65 8.67 -11.82 -8.14
N THR A 66 9.53 -10.83 -8.28
CA THR A 66 10.68 -10.87 -9.19
C THR A 66 11.84 -11.63 -8.56
N GLU A 67 12.80 -12.14 -9.39
CA GLU A 67 14.02 -12.82 -8.92
C GLU A 67 14.86 -11.91 -8.02
N ASN A 68 14.94 -10.63 -8.35
CA ASN A 68 15.63 -9.63 -7.56
C ASN A 68 14.62 -8.83 -6.72
N THR A 69 14.66 -9.01 -5.40
CA THR A 69 13.75 -8.36 -4.47
C THR A 69 13.81 -6.82 -4.50
N TRP A 70 14.88 -6.25 -5.06
CA TRP A 70 15.06 -4.80 -5.20
C TRP A 70 14.40 -4.20 -6.45
N ASP A 71 13.84 -5.04 -7.31
CA ASP A 71 13.15 -4.57 -8.53
C ASP A 71 11.76 -4.03 -8.25
N PHE A 72 11.17 -4.41 -7.10
CA PHE A 72 9.92 -3.84 -6.61
C PHE A 72 10.01 -3.59 -5.10
N VAL A 73 10.29 -2.36 -4.71
CA VAL A 73 10.31 -1.93 -3.30
C VAL A 73 9.01 -1.19 -2.99
N PRO A 74 8.06 -1.82 -2.28
CA PRO A 74 6.82 -1.15 -1.94
C PRO A 74 7.05 0.01 -0.98
N VAL A 75 6.47 1.15 -1.30
CA VAL A 75 6.45 2.37 -0.50
C VAL A 75 5.00 2.74 -0.24
N GLY A 76 4.58 2.73 1.01
CA GLY A 76 3.18 2.98 1.35
C GLY A 76 2.98 3.35 2.82
N PHE A 77 1.72 3.39 3.24
CA PHE A 77 1.34 3.74 4.60
C PHE A 77 0.74 2.56 5.33
N ASN A 78 1.32 2.15 6.46
CA ASN A 78 0.89 1.00 7.27
C ASN A 78 0.98 -0.34 6.54
N LEU A 79 1.96 -0.47 5.65
CA LEU A 79 2.14 -1.65 4.80
C LEU A 79 2.25 -2.94 5.62
N TYR A 80 3.08 -2.95 6.66
CA TYR A 80 3.24 -4.13 7.53
C TYR A 80 1.98 -4.44 8.36
N GLY A 81 1.19 -3.42 8.70
CA GLY A 81 -0.01 -3.59 9.51
C GLY A 81 -1.23 -4.03 8.72
N PHE A 82 -1.23 -3.87 7.40
CA PHE A 82 -2.40 -4.17 6.58
C PHE A 82 -2.07 -4.77 5.22
N ASP A 83 -1.46 -4.02 4.30
CA ASP A 83 -1.36 -4.39 2.88
C ASP A 83 -0.57 -5.67 2.64
N LEU A 84 0.65 -5.73 3.17
CA LEU A 84 1.51 -6.91 3.02
C LEU A 84 0.96 -8.12 3.77
N LEU A 85 0.35 -7.91 4.92
CA LEU A 85 -0.28 -8.98 5.67
C LEU A 85 -1.50 -9.54 4.92
N SER A 86 -2.33 -8.67 4.34
CA SER A 86 -3.45 -9.07 3.50
C SER A 86 -2.97 -9.88 2.29
N LEU A 87 -1.95 -9.38 1.58
CA LEU A 87 -1.34 -10.12 0.47
C LEU A 87 -0.88 -11.51 0.89
N LEU A 88 -0.10 -11.62 1.98
CA LEU A 88 0.39 -12.90 2.49
C LEU A 88 -0.75 -13.90 2.72
N LEU A 89 -1.77 -13.46 3.45
CA LEU A 89 -2.89 -14.32 3.82
C LEU A 89 -3.70 -14.73 2.59
N ARG A 90 -3.91 -13.82 1.64
CA ARG A 90 -4.67 -14.12 0.42
C ARG A 90 -3.87 -14.98 -0.56
N PHE A 91 -2.56 -14.79 -0.69
CA PHE A 91 -1.70 -15.70 -1.45
C PHE A 91 -1.74 -17.12 -0.87
N ASN A 92 -1.57 -17.27 0.45
CA ASN A 92 -1.65 -18.57 1.11
C ASN A 92 -3.02 -19.24 0.88
N HIS A 93 -4.10 -18.45 0.96
CA HIS A 93 -5.45 -18.95 0.74
C HIS A 93 -5.67 -19.46 -0.70
N HIS A 94 -5.24 -18.70 -1.72
CA HIS A 94 -5.55 -19.04 -3.11
C HIS A 94 -4.58 -20.03 -3.74
N PHE A 95 -3.33 -20.07 -3.28
CA PHE A 95 -2.29 -20.89 -3.91
C PHE A 95 -1.88 -22.11 -3.05
N GLY A 96 -2.48 -22.26 -1.87
CA GLY A 96 -2.13 -23.37 -0.97
C GLY A 96 -0.69 -23.29 -0.46
N THR A 97 -0.09 -22.11 -0.51
CA THR A 97 1.27 -21.88 -0.01
C THR A 97 1.24 -21.63 1.49
N SER A 98 2.34 -21.92 2.17
CA SER A 98 2.51 -21.63 3.60
C SER A 98 3.61 -20.62 3.82
N HIS A 99 3.58 -19.50 3.03
CA HIS A 99 4.52 -18.42 3.25
C HIS A 99 4.36 -17.87 4.67
N GLY A 100 5.46 -17.83 5.40
CA GLY A 100 5.53 -17.19 6.70
C GLY A 100 5.85 -15.70 6.58
N LEU A 101 5.91 -15.02 7.72
CA LEU A 101 6.29 -13.60 7.77
C LEU A 101 7.70 -13.34 7.20
N SER A 102 8.60 -14.34 7.22
CA SER A 102 9.91 -14.27 6.56
C SER A 102 9.84 -13.86 5.10
N TRP A 103 8.73 -14.14 4.42
CA TRP A 103 8.51 -13.72 3.03
C TRP A 103 8.63 -12.20 2.85
N PHE A 104 8.32 -11.41 3.88
CA PHE A 104 8.46 -9.95 3.85
C PHE A 104 9.79 -9.44 4.39
N TYR A 105 10.45 -10.19 5.30
CA TYR A 105 11.72 -9.74 5.88
C TYR A 105 12.86 -9.66 4.87
N ASP A 106 12.81 -10.50 3.84
CA ASP A 106 13.81 -10.51 2.78
C ASP A 106 13.51 -9.47 1.67
N LYS A 107 12.35 -8.82 1.73
CA LYS A 107 11.94 -7.80 0.77
C LYS A 107 12.10 -6.40 1.38
N PRO A 108 12.85 -5.50 0.73
CA PRO A 108 12.93 -4.13 1.20
C PRO A 108 11.55 -3.47 1.11
N VAL A 109 11.16 -2.76 2.16
CA VAL A 109 9.86 -2.07 2.28
C VAL A 109 10.07 -0.72 2.92
N LEU A 110 9.46 0.31 2.39
CA LEU A 110 9.38 1.62 3.02
C LEU A 110 7.96 1.89 3.51
N ASP A 111 7.69 1.55 4.77
CA ASP A 111 6.45 1.94 5.45
C ASP A 111 6.62 3.32 6.09
N ILE A 112 5.90 4.32 5.59
CA ILE A 112 6.05 5.70 6.08
C ILE A 112 5.28 5.97 7.38
N LYS A 113 4.42 5.07 7.85
CA LYS A 113 3.67 5.28 9.11
C LYS A 113 4.58 5.45 10.32
N PRO A 114 5.58 4.59 10.58
CA PRO A 114 6.52 4.79 11.67
C PRO A 114 7.27 6.13 11.59
N VAL A 115 7.65 6.55 10.39
CA VAL A 115 8.35 7.82 10.15
C VAL A 115 7.45 9.00 10.56
N LEU A 116 6.19 9.00 10.12
CA LEU A 116 5.22 10.04 10.49
C LEU A 116 4.95 10.09 11.99
N VAL A 117 4.92 8.95 12.66
CA VAL A 117 4.77 8.88 14.12
C VAL A 117 5.97 9.53 14.83
N ILE A 118 7.20 9.20 14.43
CA ILE A 118 8.42 9.78 15.00
C ILE A 118 8.46 11.29 14.79
N MET A 119 8.01 11.77 13.63
CA MET A 119 7.95 13.20 13.31
C MET A 119 6.80 13.94 14.01
N GLY A 120 6.01 13.27 14.84
CA GLY A 120 4.84 13.85 15.50
C GLY A 120 3.71 14.26 14.55
N ARG A 121 3.76 13.79 13.31
CA ARG A 121 2.76 14.11 12.27
C ARG A 121 1.61 13.11 12.22
N CYS A 122 1.70 12.03 12.96
CA CYS A 122 0.73 10.95 12.97
C CYS A 122 0.55 10.38 14.37
N PHE A 123 -0.66 10.51 14.90
CA PHE A 123 -1.09 9.84 16.13
C PHE A 123 -2.25 8.87 15.81
N LYS A 124 -3.20 8.68 16.68
CA LYS A 124 -4.40 7.89 16.38
C LYS A 124 -5.19 8.52 15.23
N GLY A 125 -5.55 7.72 14.22
CA GLY A 125 -6.44 8.17 13.15
C GLY A 125 -5.75 8.88 11.98
N CYS A 126 -4.53 8.52 11.65
CA CYS A 126 -3.74 9.10 10.54
C CYS A 126 -4.34 8.96 9.12
N GLY A 127 -5.59 8.61 8.97
CA GLY A 127 -6.26 8.56 7.67
C GLY A 127 -6.50 9.92 7.02
N ASP A 128 -6.69 10.98 7.82
CA ASP A 128 -7.03 12.32 7.33
C ASP A 128 -6.03 12.93 6.35
N PRO A 129 -4.71 12.87 6.59
CA PRO A 129 -3.72 13.42 5.66
C PRO A 129 -3.79 12.79 4.27
N PHE A 130 -4.15 11.50 4.19
CA PHE A 130 -4.28 10.76 2.93
C PHE A 130 -5.69 10.89 2.33
N GLY A 131 -6.63 11.51 3.04
CA GLY A 131 -8.02 11.67 2.61
C GLY A 131 -8.85 10.40 2.73
N LYS A 132 -8.40 9.48 3.59
CA LYS A 132 -9.20 8.29 3.93
C LYS A 132 -10.51 8.72 4.56
N GLN A 133 -11.62 8.24 4.01
CA GLN A 133 -12.95 8.56 4.50
C GLN A 133 -13.35 7.64 5.67
N SER A 134 -14.09 8.17 6.62
CA SER A 134 -14.67 7.39 7.71
C SER A 134 -16.17 7.69 7.80
N PRO A 135 -17.07 6.69 7.68
CA PRO A 135 -16.76 5.27 7.40
C PRO A 135 -16.16 5.07 6.00
N ASN A 136 -15.39 3.98 5.83
CA ASN A 136 -14.79 3.66 4.55
C ASN A 136 -15.89 3.31 3.52
N PRO A 137 -16.01 4.05 2.41
CA PRO A 137 -17.08 3.85 1.43
C PRO A 137 -16.83 2.69 0.46
N ILE A 138 -15.63 2.11 0.44
CA ILE A 138 -15.18 1.09 -0.53
C ILE A 138 -16.17 -0.07 -0.62
N ARG A 139 -16.68 -0.56 0.52
CA ARG A 139 -17.66 -1.64 0.54
C ARG A 139 -18.91 -1.29 -0.26
N GLY A 140 -19.53 -0.15 0.04
CA GLY A 140 -20.75 0.28 -0.65
C GLY A 140 -20.54 0.49 -2.14
N TRP A 141 -19.39 1.04 -2.52
CA TRP A 141 -19.05 1.22 -3.93
C TRP A 141 -18.82 -0.11 -4.63
N TYR A 142 -18.11 -1.03 -4.01
CA TYR A 142 -17.89 -2.35 -4.60
C TYR A 142 -19.21 -3.10 -4.85
N GLU A 143 -20.14 -3.03 -3.90
CA GLU A 143 -21.47 -3.64 -3.98
C GLU A 143 -22.41 -2.92 -4.97
N SER A 144 -22.15 -1.68 -5.36
CA SER A 144 -22.99 -0.85 -6.25
C SER A 144 -22.75 -1.07 -7.75
N GLY A 145 -21.93 -2.07 -8.13
CA GLY A 145 -21.65 -2.39 -9.52
C GLY A 145 -20.79 -1.35 -10.24
N GLU A 146 -21.05 -1.10 -11.52
CA GLU A 146 -20.17 -0.30 -12.39
C GLU A 146 -19.97 1.14 -11.90
N THR A 147 -21.03 1.81 -11.48
CA THR A 147 -20.94 3.18 -10.94
C THR A 147 -20.06 3.25 -9.70
N GLY A 148 -20.19 2.27 -8.82
CA GLY A 148 -19.36 2.19 -7.62
C GLY A 148 -17.91 1.83 -7.94
N ARG A 149 -17.66 1.03 -8.98
CA ARG A 149 -16.29 0.74 -9.46
C ARG A 149 -15.57 2.00 -9.90
N GLN A 150 -16.24 2.88 -10.65
CA GLN A 150 -15.65 4.16 -11.05
C GLN A 150 -15.35 5.05 -9.84
N GLN A 151 -16.27 5.12 -8.86
CA GLN A 151 -16.03 5.86 -7.62
C GLN A 151 -14.83 5.34 -6.83
N ASN A 152 -14.63 4.01 -6.86
CA ASN A 152 -13.49 3.35 -6.25
C ASN A 152 -12.17 3.77 -6.95
N ILE A 153 -12.13 3.73 -8.27
CA ILE A 153 -10.98 4.17 -9.06
C ILE A 153 -10.65 5.66 -8.79
N ASP A 154 -11.66 6.52 -8.81
CA ASP A 154 -11.48 7.96 -8.53
C ASP A 154 -10.94 8.22 -7.11
N TYR A 155 -11.36 7.42 -6.14
CA TYR A 155 -10.84 7.46 -4.78
C TYR A 155 -9.35 7.06 -4.72
N ILE A 156 -8.99 5.93 -5.34
CA ILE A 156 -7.62 5.43 -5.42
C ILE A 156 -6.68 6.47 -6.05
N VAL A 157 -7.09 7.09 -7.15
CA VAL A 157 -6.31 8.14 -7.81
C VAL A 157 -6.07 9.34 -6.88
N ARG A 158 -7.09 9.78 -6.16
CA ARG A 158 -6.95 10.90 -5.20
C ARG A 158 -6.05 10.54 -4.03
N GLU A 159 -6.22 9.35 -3.47
CA GLU A 159 -5.39 8.87 -2.34
C GLU A 159 -3.92 8.73 -2.75
N SER A 160 -3.65 8.11 -3.90
CA SER A 160 -2.31 7.98 -4.48
C SER A 160 -1.61 9.34 -4.62
N ASN A 161 -2.29 10.33 -5.21
CA ASN A 161 -1.71 11.66 -5.39
C ASN A 161 -1.40 12.36 -4.05
N ARG A 162 -2.27 12.21 -3.05
CA ARG A 162 -2.03 12.75 -1.70
C ARG A 162 -0.86 12.05 -1.02
N PHE A 163 -0.80 10.72 -1.12
CA PHE A 163 0.32 9.95 -0.60
C PHE A 163 1.65 10.42 -1.18
N ILE A 164 1.73 10.55 -2.50
CA ILE A 164 2.94 11.01 -3.20
C ILE A 164 3.38 12.40 -2.71
N SER A 165 2.44 13.33 -2.55
CA SER A 165 2.74 14.67 -2.02
C SER A 165 3.33 14.62 -0.61
N ILE A 166 2.80 13.75 0.26
CA ILE A 166 3.32 13.55 1.62
C ILE A 166 4.71 12.91 1.57
N LEU A 167 4.90 11.88 0.74
CA LEU A 167 6.18 11.20 0.58
C LEU A 167 7.28 12.16 0.11
N GLN A 168 6.99 13.03 -0.86
CA GLN A 168 7.93 14.06 -1.33
C GLN A 168 8.37 14.99 -0.21
N SER A 169 7.42 15.45 0.61
CA SER A 169 7.72 16.23 1.81
C SER A 169 8.63 15.46 2.79
N LEU A 170 8.34 14.19 3.03
CA LEU A 170 9.13 13.33 3.92
C LEU A 170 10.54 13.08 3.39
N LYS A 171 10.69 12.80 2.12
CA LYS A 171 12.01 12.60 1.49
C LYS A 171 12.92 13.82 1.63
N TRP A 172 12.36 15.01 1.73
CA TRP A 172 13.07 16.23 2.05
C TRP A 172 13.47 16.34 3.52
N ASP A 173 12.62 15.86 4.43
CA ASP A 173 12.82 15.99 5.88
C ASP A 173 13.66 14.84 6.49
N ILE A 174 13.61 13.63 5.93
CA ILE A 174 14.31 12.44 6.45
C ILE A 174 15.82 12.64 6.59
N PRO A 175 16.55 13.22 5.64
CA PRO A 175 17.99 13.48 5.80
C PRO A 175 18.30 14.38 7.00
N ARG A 176 17.47 15.40 7.24
CA ARG A 176 17.61 16.32 8.40
C ARG A 176 17.37 15.61 9.72
N LEU A 177 16.39 14.70 9.76
CA LEU A 177 16.15 13.88 10.95
C LEU A 177 17.36 12.99 11.25
N ARG A 178 17.96 12.38 10.22
CA ARG A 178 19.17 11.54 10.36
C ARG A 178 20.35 12.32 10.89
N GLU A 179 20.61 13.53 10.41
CA GLU A 179 21.66 14.42 10.90
C GLU A 179 21.44 14.79 12.38
N GLY A 180 20.20 15.04 12.78
CA GLY A 180 19.84 15.31 14.16
C GLY A 180 20.14 14.13 15.08
N LEU A 181 19.79 12.90 14.67
CA LEU A 181 20.05 11.67 15.44
C LEU A 181 21.55 11.37 15.55
N GLN A 182 22.34 11.63 14.52
CA GLN A 182 23.80 11.44 14.58
C GLN A 182 24.47 12.36 15.59
N LYS A 183 23.98 13.56 15.79
CA LYS A 183 24.50 14.50 16.79
C LYS A 183 24.22 14.06 18.23
N VAL A 184 23.12 13.34 18.45
CA VAL A 184 22.75 12.83 19.81
C VAL A 184 23.56 11.61 20.21
N VAL A 185 24.01 10.79 19.25
CA VAL A 185 24.76 9.55 19.52
C VAL A 185 26.24 9.81 19.80
N VAL A 186 26.76 11.02 19.48
CA VAL A 186 28.19 11.38 19.64
C VAL A 186 28.44 12.19 20.92
N THR A 187 27.41 12.52 21.69
CA THR A 187 27.50 13.17 23.01
C THR A 187 27.29 12.17 24.13
#